data_13d38f72cd56c62cb791c52e7e94a5c4
#
_entry.id   13d38f72cd56c62cb791c52e7e94a5c4
#
_cell.length_a   1.000
_cell.length_b   1.000
_cell.length_c   1.000
_cell.angle_alpha   90.00
_cell.angle_beta   90.00
_cell.angle_gamma   90.00
#
_symmetry.space_group_name_H-M   'P 1'
#
loop_
_entity.id
_entity.type
_entity.pdbx_description
1 polymer ?
#
loop_
_entity_poly.entity_id
_entity_poly.type
_entity_poly.pdbx_seq_one_letter_code
_entity_poly.pdbx_strand_id
1 'polypeptide(L)'
;MHGFSTRVGGFSQSYGKNELNLGLTKDDSKAAVERNRHAFQHALGAAGWPLITLRQVHSDIIRAVDSPLESPLVGDGLITATPGLLLAIQTADCLPIILVDSKRRAVGVFHAGWRGTVQRIVEKGVGEMRRCFGTGARDLKAAIGPGIHGCCYEVGLEVREKFESQFAYAAKLFRAVEESDPVREKYPMLFLTARPPGHGELPQKIFLDLVEANRQQLLAAGVPAKSIEASPLCTNRRTDLLFSYRAEKGKTGRMMGAVGIRG
;
A
#
# COMPACT_ATOMS: atom_id res chain seq x y z
N MET A 1 5.97 -16.70 -8.05
CA MET A 1 4.91 -16.76 -7.03
C MET A 1 4.69 -15.38 -6.41
N HIS A 2 3.49 -15.06 -5.91
CA HIS A 2 3.21 -13.83 -5.19
C HIS A 2 1.96 -14.00 -4.33
N GLY A 3 1.77 -13.11 -3.36
CA GLY A 3 0.57 -13.06 -2.54
C GLY A 3 0.52 -11.86 -1.62
N PHE A 4 -0.69 -11.56 -1.16
CA PHE A 4 -0.96 -10.59 -0.12
C PHE A 4 -1.53 -11.33 1.08
N SER A 5 -0.96 -11.11 2.27
CA SER A 5 -1.47 -11.74 3.48
C SER A 5 -2.76 -11.07 3.96
N THR A 6 -3.53 -11.79 4.75
CA THR A 6 -4.59 -11.24 5.58
C THR A 6 -4.10 -11.13 7.03
N ARG A 7 -4.98 -10.73 7.97
CA ARG A 7 -4.72 -10.78 9.41
C ARG A 7 -5.07 -12.12 10.04
N VAL A 8 -5.77 -12.99 9.32
CA VAL A 8 -6.39 -14.21 9.87
C VAL A 8 -5.45 -15.41 9.81
N GLY A 9 -5.52 -16.31 10.79
CA GLY A 9 -4.87 -17.63 10.76
C GLY A 9 -3.42 -17.66 11.25
N GLY A 10 -3.06 -16.75 12.16
CA GLY A 10 -1.73 -16.69 12.75
C GLY A 10 -1.64 -17.10 14.21
N PHE A 11 -0.58 -16.67 14.86
CA PHE A 11 -0.21 -17.02 16.23
C PHE A 11 -0.16 -15.81 17.17
N SER A 12 -0.32 -14.59 16.65
CA SER A 12 -0.33 -13.37 17.46
C SER A 12 -1.62 -13.23 18.24
N GLN A 13 -1.53 -12.64 19.45
CA GLN A 13 -2.65 -12.38 20.35
C GLN A 13 -2.79 -10.88 20.68
N SER A 14 -1.87 -10.06 20.22
CA SER A 14 -1.77 -8.63 20.62
C SER A 14 -2.82 -7.72 19.98
N TYR A 15 -3.37 -8.11 18.85
CA TYR A 15 -4.36 -7.32 18.09
C TYR A 15 -5.71 -8.02 17.95
N GLY A 16 -5.81 -9.27 18.42
CA GLY A 16 -6.96 -10.16 18.37
C GLY A 16 -6.50 -11.61 18.54
N LYS A 17 -7.42 -12.57 18.48
CA LYS A 17 -7.08 -13.98 18.64
C LYS A 17 -6.59 -14.59 17.32
N ASN A 18 -5.44 -15.29 17.38
CA ASN A 18 -4.90 -16.05 16.24
C ASN A 18 -4.63 -15.20 14.99
N GLU A 19 -4.03 -14.03 15.17
CA GLU A 19 -3.79 -13.11 14.09
C GLU A 19 -2.43 -13.31 13.41
N LEU A 20 -2.42 -13.13 12.09
CA LEU A 20 -1.25 -13.27 11.24
C LEU A 20 -0.50 -11.93 11.13
N ASN A 21 -0.04 -11.39 12.28
CA ASN A 21 0.83 -10.23 12.27
C ASN A 21 2.22 -10.62 11.76
N LEU A 22 2.68 -9.97 10.69
CA LEU A 22 3.96 -10.22 10.03
C LEU A 22 5.01 -9.14 10.32
N GLY A 23 4.61 -8.08 11.04
CA GLY A 23 5.47 -6.96 11.42
C GLY A 23 6.06 -7.10 12.81
N LEU A 24 7.35 -6.80 12.96
CA LEU A 24 7.98 -6.67 14.27
C LEU A 24 7.53 -5.34 14.89
N THR A 25 6.41 -5.38 15.59
CA THR A 25 5.84 -4.24 16.31
C THR A 25 6.21 -4.34 17.80
N LYS A 26 6.15 -3.21 18.51
CA LYS A 26 6.47 -3.16 19.95
C LYS A 26 5.48 -3.96 20.82
N ASP A 27 4.27 -4.18 20.31
CA ASP A 27 3.17 -4.77 21.07
C ASP A 27 3.09 -6.30 20.91
N ASP A 28 3.86 -6.90 19.98
CA ASP A 28 3.79 -8.34 19.70
C ASP A 28 5.12 -9.05 19.93
N SER A 29 5.06 -10.34 20.28
CA SER A 29 6.26 -11.10 20.53
C SER A 29 6.99 -11.46 19.22
N LYS A 30 8.31 -11.29 19.22
CA LYS A 30 9.15 -11.67 18.07
C LYS A 30 8.92 -13.13 17.66
N ALA A 31 8.79 -14.04 18.62
CA ALA A 31 8.55 -15.46 18.35
C ALA A 31 7.21 -15.70 17.62
N ALA A 32 6.12 -15.01 18.00
CA ALA A 32 4.86 -15.13 17.31
C ALA A 32 4.94 -14.60 15.87
N VAL A 33 5.60 -13.45 15.67
CA VAL A 33 5.80 -12.86 14.33
C VAL A 33 6.66 -13.77 13.45
N GLU A 34 7.71 -14.38 13.96
CA GLU A 34 8.54 -15.34 13.22
C GLU A 34 7.73 -16.58 12.82
N ARG A 35 6.95 -17.15 13.72
CA ARG A 35 6.03 -18.26 13.38
C ARG A 35 5.02 -17.86 12.30
N ASN A 36 4.47 -16.66 12.37
CA ASN A 36 3.57 -16.12 11.36
C ASN A 36 4.25 -15.99 10.01
N ARG A 37 5.49 -15.49 9.97
CA ARG A 37 6.27 -15.38 8.73
C ARG A 37 6.54 -16.74 8.11
N HIS A 38 6.90 -17.75 8.91
CA HIS A 38 7.06 -19.13 8.43
C HIS A 38 5.75 -19.68 7.85
N ALA A 39 4.61 -19.49 8.54
CA ALA A 39 3.32 -19.93 8.05
C ALA A 39 2.95 -19.25 6.72
N PHE A 40 3.19 -17.94 6.59
CA PHE A 40 2.96 -17.21 5.36
C PHE A 40 3.86 -17.68 4.20
N GLN A 41 5.15 -17.89 4.47
CA GLN A 41 6.10 -18.44 3.49
C GLN A 41 5.67 -19.83 3.01
N HIS A 42 5.25 -20.69 3.95
CA HIS A 42 4.74 -22.02 3.62
C HIS A 42 3.49 -21.96 2.75
N ALA A 43 2.54 -21.09 3.08
CA ALA A 43 1.31 -20.89 2.30
C ALA A 43 1.59 -20.38 0.87
N LEU A 44 2.65 -19.60 0.68
CA LEU A 44 3.11 -19.16 -0.64
C LEU A 44 3.90 -20.24 -1.42
N GLY A 45 4.27 -21.37 -0.78
CA GLY A 45 5.18 -22.36 -1.34
C GLY A 45 6.61 -21.85 -1.44
N ALA A 46 7.04 -21.01 -0.50
CA ALA A 46 8.38 -20.42 -0.35
C ALA A 46 9.02 -20.81 0.98
N ALA A 47 8.66 -21.98 1.54
CA ALA A 47 9.24 -22.48 2.77
C ALA A 47 10.77 -22.56 2.66
N GLY A 48 11.48 -22.02 3.65
CA GLY A 48 12.94 -22.02 3.69
C GLY A 48 13.62 -20.99 2.76
N TRP A 49 12.88 -20.20 1.99
CA TRP A 49 13.51 -19.13 1.21
C TRP A 49 13.90 -17.97 2.12
N PRO A 50 15.05 -17.31 1.86
CA PRO A 50 15.36 -16.04 2.50
C PRO A 50 14.25 -15.01 2.29
N LEU A 51 13.68 -14.50 3.39
CA LEU A 51 12.69 -13.43 3.38
C LEU A 51 13.40 -12.08 3.43
N ILE A 52 13.34 -11.35 2.34
CA ILE A 52 13.98 -10.05 2.20
C ILE A 52 12.97 -8.95 2.51
N THR A 53 13.23 -8.17 3.55
CA THR A 53 12.41 -7.03 3.97
C THR A 53 13.23 -5.75 4.04
N LEU A 54 12.55 -4.60 4.14
CA LEU A 54 13.16 -3.28 4.26
C LEU A 54 12.82 -2.63 5.60
N ARG A 55 13.67 -1.73 6.03
CA ARG A 55 13.31 -0.66 6.96
C ARG A 55 12.59 0.43 6.15
N GLN A 56 11.26 0.32 6.06
CA GLN A 56 10.40 1.21 5.29
C GLN A 56 10.33 2.59 5.95
N VAL A 57 10.47 3.64 5.16
CA VAL A 57 10.52 5.05 5.61
C VAL A 57 9.57 5.95 4.81
N HIS A 58 8.65 5.36 4.05
CA HIS A 58 7.69 6.03 3.17
C HIS A 58 8.38 6.90 2.10
N SER A 59 9.48 6.39 1.56
CA SER A 59 10.29 7.00 0.49
C SER A 59 9.93 6.45 -0.89
N ASP A 60 10.71 6.86 -1.87
CA ASP A 60 10.74 6.31 -3.23
C ASP A 60 12.01 5.48 -3.50
N ILE A 61 12.75 5.13 -2.43
CA ILE A 61 14.00 4.40 -2.53
C ILE A 61 13.73 2.93 -2.86
N ILE A 62 14.34 2.45 -3.96
CA ILE A 62 14.23 1.09 -4.46
C ILE A 62 15.58 0.40 -4.33
N ARG A 63 15.59 -0.85 -3.88
CA ARG A 63 16.78 -1.67 -3.72
C ARG A 63 16.72 -2.89 -4.64
N ALA A 64 17.71 -3.03 -5.50
CA ALA A 64 17.95 -4.28 -6.22
C ALA A 64 18.74 -5.23 -5.31
N VAL A 65 18.28 -6.49 -5.22
CA VAL A 65 18.88 -7.52 -4.37
C VAL A 65 19.09 -8.81 -5.17
N ASP A 66 20.24 -9.45 -4.98
CA ASP A 66 20.64 -10.68 -5.67
C ASP A 66 21.02 -11.82 -4.70
N SER A 67 21.09 -11.50 -3.41
CA SER A 67 21.49 -12.41 -2.33
C SER A 67 20.75 -12.10 -1.03
N PRO A 68 20.72 -13.01 -0.06
CA PRO A 68 20.21 -12.75 1.28
C PRO A 68 20.93 -11.57 1.93
N LEU A 69 20.18 -10.77 2.70
CA LEU A 69 20.72 -9.60 3.40
C LEU A 69 20.99 -9.96 4.87
N GLU A 70 22.14 -9.53 5.40
CA GLU A 70 22.47 -9.64 6.83
C GLU A 70 21.56 -8.76 7.70
N SER A 71 21.17 -7.60 7.18
CA SER A 71 20.24 -6.67 7.84
C SER A 71 19.36 -5.94 6.82
N PRO A 72 18.13 -5.52 7.21
CA PRO A 72 17.25 -4.81 6.30
C PRO A 72 17.82 -3.48 5.83
N LEU A 73 17.88 -3.28 4.51
CA LEU A 73 18.22 -2.00 3.89
C LEU A 73 17.09 -0.97 4.10
N VAL A 74 17.44 0.31 4.02
CA VAL A 74 16.46 1.40 4.03
C VAL A 74 15.85 1.57 2.65
N GLY A 75 14.51 1.64 2.57
CA GLY A 75 13.79 1.88 1.34
C GLY A 75 12.35 1.39 1.40
N ASP A 76 11.64 1.55 0.31
CA ASP A 76 10.23 1.20 0.19
C ASP A 76 9.92 0.36 -1.07
N GLY A 77 10.93 0.01 -1.85
CA GLY A 77 10.83 -0.88 -3.00
C GLY A 77 11.97 -1.90 -3.04
N LEU A 78 11.64 -3.13 -3.41
CA LEU A 78 12.58 -4.24 -3.66
C LEU A 78 12.39 -4.78 -5.07
N ILE A 79 13.48 -5.06 -5.77
CA ILE A 79 13.47 -5.71 -7.09
C ILE A 79 14.53 -6.80 -7.15
N THR A 80 14.26 -7.89 -7.88
CA THR A 80 15.23 -8.98 -8.12
C THR A 80 14.94 -9.72 -9.41
N ALA A 81 15.99 -10.35 -9.96
CA ALA A 81 15.90 -11.40 -10.98
C ALA A 81 16.46 -12.74 -10.46
N THR A 82 16.84 -12.81 -9.18
CA THR A 82 17.41 -14.00 -8.54
C THR A 82 16.30 -14.94 -8.07
N PRO A 83 16.28 -16.21 -8.52
CA PRO A 83 15.38 -17.22 -7.99
C PRO A 83 15.67 -17.55 -6.53
N GLY A 84 14.64 -17.99 -5.80
CA GLY A 84 14.79 -18.48 -4.42
C GLY A 84 14.81 -17.37 -3.36
N LEU A 85 14.68 -16.10 -3.73
CA LEU A 85 14.49 -14.99 -2.80
C LEU A 85 13.00 -14.62 -2.72
N LEU A 86 12.49 -14.41 -1.50
CA LEU A 86 11.14 -13.89 -1.27
C LEU A 86 11.23 -12.43 -0.84
N LEU A 87 10.93 -11.51 -1.76
CA LEU A 87 10.85 -10.08 -1.46
C LEU A 87 9.53 -9.76 -0.78
N ALA A 88 9.53 -8.97 0.29
CA ALA A 88 8.31 -8.58 0.98
C ALA A 88 8.36 -7.15 1.51
N ILE A 89 7.21 -6.48 1.48
CA ILE A 89 6.96 -5.20 2.15
C ILE A 89 5.80 -5.33 3.13
N GLN A 90 5.84 -4.54 4.18
CA GLN A 90 4.83 -4.54 5.24
C GLN A 90 3.84 -3.41 5.04
N THR A 91 2.56 -3.67 5.28
CA THR A 91 1.48 -2.69 5.13
C THR A 91 0.44 -2.79 6.24
N ALA A 92 -0.17 -1.66 6.54
CA ALA A 92 -1.46 -1.51 7.22
C ALA A 92 -1.99 -0.15 6.72
N ASP A 93 -2.84 -0.18 5.70
CA ASP A 93 -3.41 0.90 4.89
C ASP A 93 -2.63 1.31 3.63
N CYS A 94 -1.29 1.46 3.67
CA CYS A 94 -0.53 1.71 2.45
C CYS A 94 -0.68 0.55 1.47
N LEU A 95 -0.58 0.84 0.17
CA LEU A 95 -0.74 -0.17 -0.88
C LEU A 95 0.53 -1.01 -1.06
N PRO A 96 0.44 -2.34 -1.00
CA PRO A 96 1.48 -3.21 -1.53
C PRO A 96 1.29 -3.35 -3.04
N ILE A 97 2.31 -3.04 -3.83
CA ILE A 97 2.24 -3.15 -5.28
C ILE A 97 3.31 -4.12 -5.75
N ILE A 98 2.90 -5.12 -6.54
CA ILE A 98 3.78 -6.15 -7.09
C ILE A 98 3.88 -5.95 -8.60
N LEU A 99 5.09 -5.98 -9.13
CA LEU A 99 5.39 -6.01 -10.56
C LEU A 99 6.06 -7.33 -10.93
N VAL A 100 5.63 -7.91 -12.04
CA VAL A 100 6.19 -9.18 -12.56
C VAL A 100 6.48 -9.06 -14.04
N ASP A 101 7.73 -9.34 -14.43
CA ASP A 101 8.16 -9.59 -15.80
C ASP A 101 8.49 -11.08 -15.97
N SER A 102 7.60 -11.82 -16.61
CA SER A 102 7.81 -13.25 -16.85
C SER A 102 8.83 -13.54 -17.95
N LYS A 103 9.07 -12.59 -18.88
CA LYS A 103 10.05 -12.77 -19.96
C LYS A 103 11.48 -12.63 -19.45
N ARG A 104 11.72 -11.64 -18.61
CA ARG A 104 13.04 -11.38 -17.99
C ARG A 104 13.22 -12.12 -16.68
N ARG A 105 12.16 -12.82 -16.21
CA ARG A 105 12.13 -13.47 -14.90
C ARG A 105 12.57 -12.49 -13.80
N ALA A 106 11.96 -11.31 -13.78
CA ALA A 106 12.22 -10.26 -12.81
C ALA A 106 10.95 -9.88 -12.06
N VAL A 107 11.09 -9.56 -10.78
CA VAL A 107 9.97 -9.18 -9.92
C VAL A 107 10.32 -7.97 -9.07
N GLY A 108 9.28 -7.23 -8.67
CA GLY A 108 9.43 -6.13 -7.72
C GLY A 108 8.23 -6.05 -6.78
N VAL A 109 8.46 -5.53 -5.57
CA VAL A 109 7.41 -5.21 -4.60
C VAL A 109 7.66 -3.85 -3.99
N PHE A 110 6.60 -3.02 -3.88
CA PHE A 110 6.69 -1.60 -3.53
C PHE A 110 5.66 -1.26 -2.46
N HIS A 111 6.09 -0.50 -1.46
CA HIS A 111 5.25 0.07 -0.42
C HIS A 111 4.81 1.48 -0.85
N ALA A 112 3.60 1.60 -1.35
CA ALA A 112 3.04 2.84 -1.85
C ALA A 112 2.07 3.48 -0.84
N GLY A 113 2.61 4.18 0.16
CA GLY A 113 1.89 5.17 0.94
C GLY A 113 1.79 6.48 0.17
N TRP A 114 1.03 7.48 0.66
CA TRP A 114 0.85 8.75 -0.05
C TRP A 114 2.18 9.47 -0.35
N ARG A 115 3.16 9.41 0.56
CA ARG A 115 4.50 10.02 0.37
C ARG A 115 5.26 9.35 -0.77
N GLY A 116 5.34 8.02 -0.77
CA GLY A 116 5.99 7.26 -1.85
C GLY A 116 5.26 7.45 -3.18
N THR A 117 3.91 7.51 -3.15
CA THR A 117 3.09 7.74 -4.34
C THR A 117 3.34 9.12 -4.94
N VAL A 118 3.36 10.20 -4.15
CA VAL A 118 3.66 11.54 -4.67
C VAL A 118 5.08 11.65 -5.21
N GLN A 119 6.01 10.85 -4.69
CA GLN A 119 7.39 10.73 -5.16
C GLN A 119 7.55 9.74 -6.33
N ARG A 120 6.43 9.17 -6.84
CA ARG A 120 6.37 8.28 -8.02
C ARG A 120 7.10 6.95 -7.83
N ILE A 121 7.01 6.34 -6.65
CA ILE A 121 7.73 5.09 -6.34
C ILE A 121 7.47 3.98 -7.35
N VAL A 122 6.22 3.82 -7.82
CA VAL A 122 5.86 2.74 -8.75
C VAL A 122 6.36 3.01 -10.16
N GLU A 123 6.26 4.26 -10.63
CA GLU A 123 6.82 4.68 -11.92
C GLU A 123 8.35 4.51 -11.93
N LYS A 124 9.03 4.92 -10.85
CA LYS A 124 10.46 4.68 -10.64
C LYS A 124 10.79 3.18 -10.58
N GLY A 125 9.89 2.37 -9.96
CA GLY A 125 10.01 0.92 -9.92
C GLY A 125 10.06 0.29 -11.30
N VAL A 126 9.19 0.72 -12.22
CA VAL A 126 9.24 0.31 -13.63
C VAL A 126 10.57 0.72 -14.27
N GLY A 127 11.03 1.93 -14.00
CA GLY A 127 12.32 2.45 -14.48
C GLY A 127 13.51 1.64 -13.97
N GLU A 128 13.53 1.31 -12.67
CA GLU A 128 14.60 0.51 -12.06
C GLU A 128 14.63 -0.94 -12.59
N MET A 129 13.47 -1.57 -12.77
CA MET A 129 13.38 -2.90 -13.38
C MET A 129 13.87 -2.88 -14.82
N ARG A 130 13.58 -1.81 -15.57
CA ARG A 130 14.14 -1.61 -16.91
C ARG A 130 15.66 -1.44 -16.88
N ARG A 131 16.17 -0.62 -15.98
CA ARG A 131 17.61 -0.35 -15.84
C ARG A 131 18.40 -1.60 -15.43
N CYS A 132 17.89 -2.35 -14.44
CA CYS A 132 18.62 -3.49 -13.86
C CYS A 132 18.46 -4.77 -14.66
N PHE A 133 17.29 -5.00 -15.27
CA PHE A 133 16.93 -6.30 -15.87
C PHE A 133 16.53 -6.21 -17.34
N GLY A 134 16.48 -5.02 -17.93
CA GLY A 134 16.03 -4.81 -19.30
C GLY A 134 14.53 -5.06 -19.48
N THR A 135 13.74 -4.96 -18.40
CA THR A 135 12.28 -5.12 -18.42
C THR A 135 11.62 -4.09 -19.31
N GLY A 136 10.79 -4.53 -20.24
CA GLY A 136 9.90 -3.66 -21.01
C GLY A 136 8.61 -3.38 -20.23
N ALA A 137 8.18 -2.12 -20.12
CA ALA A 137 6.94 -1.79 -19.40
C ALA A 137 5.71 -2.54 -19.95
N ARG A 138 5.66 -2.81 -21.25
CA ARG A 138 4.58 -3.56 -21.91
C ARG A 138 4.52 -5.05 -21.53
N ASP A 139 5.62 -5.58 -20.99
CA ASP A 139 5.73 -6.98 -20.58
C ASP A 139 5.39 -7.18 -19.09
N LEU A 140 5.23 -6.07 -18.36
CA LEU A 140 4.88 -6.09 -16.94
C LEU A 140 3.41 -6.45 -16.72
N LYS A 141 3.21 -7.26 -15.67
CA LYS A 141 1.94 -7.41 -14.96
C LYS A 141 2.07 -6.76 -13.60
N ALA A 142 1.05 -6.02 -13.20
CA ALA A 142 1.01 -5.29 -11.94
C ALA A 142 -0.19 -5.74 -11.11
N ALA A 143 0.04 -5.99 -9.81
CA ALA A 143 -1.00 -6.27 -8.85
C ALA A 143 -0.92 -5.23 -7.72
N ILE A 144 -1.97 -4.42 -7.56
CA ILE A 144 -2.15 -3.51 -6.44
C ILE A 144 -2.94 -4.27 -5.37
N GLY A 145 -2.30 -4.57 -4.24
CA GLY A 145 -2.91 -5.32 -3.15
C GLY A 145 -3.87 -4.50 -2.28
N PRO A 146 -4.44 -5.14 -1.23
CA PRO A 146 -5.33 -4.47 -0.29
C PRO A 146 -4.66 -3.28 0.40
N GLY A 147 -5.39 -2.17 0.51
CA GLY A 147 -4.96 -0.96 1.20
C GLY A 147 -6.16 -0.07 1.53
N ILE A 148 -5.93 1.12 2.04
CA ILE A 148 -7.01 2.06 2.31
C ILE A 148 -7.46 2.72 1.00
N HIS A 149 -8.76 2.69 0.72
CA HIS A 149 -9.33 3.24 -0.51
C HIS A 149 -9.87 4.66 -0.31
N GLY A 150 -10.16 5.36 -1.41
CA GLY A 150 -10.75 6.70 -1.43
C GLY A 150 -12.12 6.83 -0.76
N CYS A 151 -12.76 5.72 -0.38
CA CYS A 151 -13.95 5.74 0.45
C CYS A 151 -13.68 6.06 1.93
N CYS A 152 -12.41 5.87 2.39
CA CYS A 152 -12.04 5.94 3.81
C CYS A 152 -10.74 6.71 4.06
N TYR A 153 -9.96 7.00 3.01
CA TYR A 153 -8.66 7.63 3.18
C TYR A 153 -8.77 9.16 3.22
N GLU A 154 -9.24 9.67 4.37
CA GLU A 154 -9.25 11.09 4.66
C GLU A 154 -7.83 11.62 4.83
N VAL A 155 -7.52 12.74 4.17
CA VAL A 155 -6.22 13.41 4.17
C VAL A 155 -6.38 14.91 4.36
N GLY A 156 -5.32 15.59 4.82
CA GLY A 156 -5.31 17.03 4.93
C GLY A 156 -5.10 17.73 3.59
N LEU A 157 -5.33 19.05 3.58
CA LEU A 157 -5.18 19.90 2.40
C LEU A 157 -3.74 19.86 1.88
N GLU A 158 -2.76 19.79 2.77
CA GLU A 158 -1.34 19.72 2.43
C GLU A 158 -0.97 18.48 1.59
N VAL A 159 -1.70 17.38 1.73
CA VAL A 159 -1.53 16.19 0.88
C VAL A 159 -2.09 16.46 -0.51
N ARG A 160 -3.28 17.05 -0.58
CA ARG A 160 -3.91 17.43 -1.85
C ARG A 160 -3.02 18.37 -2.66
N GLU A 161 -2.53 19.44 -2.05
CA GLU A 161 -1.64 20.41 -2.69
C GLU A 161 -0.37 19.76 -3.25
N LYS A 162 0.23 18.82 -2.53
CA LYS A 162 1.39 18.06 -3.01
C LYS A 162 1.08 17.21 -4.24
N PHE A 163 -0.08 16.58 -4.30
CA PHE A 163 -0.49 15.82 -5.48
C PHE A 163 -0.80 16.75 -6.66
N GLU A 164 -1.49 17.86 -6.44
CA GLU A 164 -1.82 18.86 -7.46
C GLU A 164 -0.56 19.49 -8.07
N SER A 165 0.49 19.69 -7.28
CA SER A 165 1.77 20.19 -7.78
C SER A 165 2.55 19.18 -8.63
N GLN A 166 2.26 17.86 -8.52
CA GLN A 166 2.99 16.80 -9.19
C GLN A 166 2.26 16.14 -10.35
N PHE A 167 0.93 16.15 -10.35
CA PHE A 167 0.14 15.37 -11.29
C PHE A 167 -0.98 16.21 -11.93
N ALA A 168 -0.95 16.32 -13.25
CA ALA A 168 -2.00 17.04 -14.02
C ALA A 168 -3.40 16.40 -13.83
N TYR A 169 -3.45 15.12 -13.46
CA TYR A 169 -4.69 14.38 -13.19
C TYR A 169 -5.12 14.41 -11.71
N ALA A 170 -4.43 15.15 -10.85
CA ALA A 170 -4.65 15.13 -9.41
C ALA A 170 -6.11 15.41 -9.00
N ALA A 171 -6.79 16.31 -9.68
CA ALA A 171 -8.19 16.64 -9.39
C ALA A 171 -9.12 15.40 -9.40
N LYS A 172 -8.80 14.37 -10.20
CA LYS A 172 -9.57 13.11 -10.26
C LYS A 172 -9.31 12.16 -9.11
N LEU A 173 -8.24 12.40 -8.34
CA LEU A 173 -7.84 11.55 -7.23
C LEU A 173 -8.51 11.93 -5.92
N PHE A 174 -9.13 13.09 -5.84
CA PHE A 174 -9.70 13.62 -4.61
C PHE A 174 -11.21 13.75 -4.70
N ARG A 175 -11.87 13.41 -3.60
CA ARG A 175 -13.27 13.67 -3.36
C ARG A 175 -13.39 14.51 -2.10
N ALA A 176 -13.98 15.69 -2.21
CA ALA A 176 -14.33 16.52 -1.08
C ALA A 176 -15.78 16.22 -0.66
N VAL A 177 -16.00 16.16 0.65
CA VAL A 177 -17.33 16.00 1.26
C VAL A 177 -17.48 17.07 2.32
N GLU A 178 -18.52 17.89 2.23
CA GLU A 178 -18.87 18.82 3.30
C GLU A 178 -19.39 18.04 4.50
N GLU A 179 -18.96 18.41 5.70
CA GLU A 179 -19.56 17.86 6.91
C GLU A 179 -21.01 18.35 7.01
N SER A 180 -21.89 17.47 7.47
CA SER A 180 -23.27 17.88 7.73
C SER A 180 -23.34 18.84 8.91
N ASP A 181 -24.10 19.91 8.77
CA ASP A 181 -24.45 20.78 9.88
C ASP A 181 -25.85 20.38 10.35
N PRO A 182 -25.98 19.74 11.55
CA PRO A 182 -27.28 19.32 12.05
C PRO A 182 -28.29 20.45 12.17
N VAL A 183 -27.84 21.70 12.41
CA VAL A 183 -28.72 22.86 12.47
C VAL A 183 -29.19 23.25 11.06
N ARG A 184 -28.29 23.23 10.08
CA ARG A 184 -28.63 23.48 8.67
C ARG A 184 -29.60 22.42 8.12
N GLU A 185 -29.37 21.13 8.47
CA GLU A 185 -30.26 20.05 8.07
C GLU A 185 -31.66 20.20 8.68
N LYS A 186 -31.72 20.55 9.98
CA LYS A 186 -32.99 20.71 10.69
C LYS A 186 -33.75 22.01 10.34
N TYR A 187 -33.00 23.08 10.03
CA TYR A 187 -33.57 24.41 9.79
C TYR A 187 -32.96 25.06 8.51
N PRO A 188 -33.16 24.47 7.32
CA PRO A 188 -32.53 24.94 6.10
C PRO A 188 -32.89 26.37 5.73
N MET A 189 -34.07 26.84 6.12
CA MET A 189 -34.55 28.20 5.85
C MET A 189 -33.69 29.29 6.52
N LEU A 190 -33.06 29.00 7.65
CA LEU A 190 -32.17 29.96 8.34
C LEU A 190 -30.91 30.29 7.53
N PHE A 191 -30.54 29.47 6.57
CA PHE A 191 -29.32 29.60 5.77
C PHE A 191 -29.59 30.15 4.36
N LEU A 192 -30.84 30.51 4.01
CA LEU A 192 -31.18 31.00 2.68
C LEU A 192 -30.69 32.43 2.41
N THR A 193 -30.69 33.29 3.44
CA THR A 193 -30.39 34.73 3.28
C THR A 193 -29.11 35.16 3.96
N ALA A 194 -28.73 34.53 5.04
CA ALA A 194 -27.48 34.78 5.75
C ALA A 194 -27.06 33.56 6.57
N ARG A 195 -25.75 33.42 6.84
CA ARG A 195 -25.28 32.40 7.79
C ARG A 195 -25.53 32.88 9.21
N PRO A 196 -26.17 32.08 10.08
CA PRO A 196 -26.32 32.42 11.50
C PRO A 196 -24.95 32.59 12.18
N PRO A 197 -24.86 33.45 13.20
CA PRO A 197 -23.64 33.57 14.00
C PRO A 197 -23.17 32.22 14.54
N GLY A 198 -21.86 31.93 14.42
CA GLY A 198 -21.26 30.66 14.85
C GLY A 198 -21.29 29.54 13.80
N HIS A 199 -21.97 29.70 12.68
CA HIS A 199 -22.01 28.74 11.57
C HIS A 199 -21.15 29.25 10.42
N GLY A 200 -19.85 28.95 10.44
CA GLY A 200 -18.90 29.26 9.37
C GLY A 200 -19.04 28.36 8.14
N GLU A 201 -18.04 28.36 7.27
CA GLU A 201 -17.94 27.32 6.22
C GLU A 201 -17.76 25.97 6.88
N LEU A 202 -18.53 24.98 6.38
CA LEU A 202 -18.39 23.62 6.88
C LEU A 202 -17.00 23.10 6.55
N PRO A 203 -16.32 22.45 7.51
CA PRO A 203 -15.06 21.80 7.22
C PRO A 203 -15.27 20.75 6.11
N GLN A 204 -14.41 20.79 5.11
CA GLN A 204 -14.43 19.79 4.05
C GLN A 204 -13.52 18.63 4.42
N LYS A 205 -14.06 17.41 4.41
CA LYS A 205 -13.25 16.20 4.45
C LYS A 205 -12.77 15.86 3.04
N ILE A 206 -11.47 15.70 2.90
CA ILE A 206 -10.83 15.39 1.62
C ILE A 206 -10.40 13.93 1.65
N PHE A 207 -10.87 13.15 0.67
CA PHE A 207 -10.54 11.74 0.52
C PHE A 207 -9.66 11.53 -0.71
N LEU A 208 -8.54 10.81 -0.53
CA LEU A 208 -7.59 10.48 -1.61
C LEU A 208 -7.82 9.04 -2.11
N ASP A 209 -7.95 8.89 -3.43
CA ASP A 209 -7.88 7.58 -4.09
C ASP A 209 -6.43 7.22 -4.42
N LEU A 210 -5.80 6.52 -3.48
CA LEU A 210 -4.42 6.09 -3.60
C LEU A 210 -4.26 4.96 -4.62
N VAL A 211 -5.30 4.14 -4.82
CA VAL A 211 -5.31 3.05 -5.81
C VAL A 211 -5.25 3.63 -7.20
N GLU A 212 -6.14 4.58 -7.51
CA GLU A 212 -6.15 5.25 -8.81
C GLU A 212 -4.88 6.05 -9.07
N ALA A 213 -4.32 6.71 -8.04
CA ALA A 213 -3.05 7.43 -8.17
C ALA A 213 -1.91 6.52 -8.65
N ASN A 214 -1.76 5.35 -8.05
CA ASN A 214 -0.73 4.39 -8.45
C ASN A 214 -1.05 3.70 -9.78
N ARG A 215 -2.34 3.46 -10.09
CA ARG A 215 -2.77 2.96 -11.38
C ARG A 215 -2.39 3.91 -12.51
N GLN A 216 -2.61 5.21 -12.35
CA GLN A 216 -2.22 6.23 -13.32
C GLN A 216 -0.69 6.27 -13.54
N GLN A 217 0.10 6.10 -12.49
CA GLN A 217 1.57 6.02 -12.62
C GLN A 217 2.01 4.80 -13.42
N LEU A 218 1.40 3.63 -13.19
CA LEU A 218 1.68 2.43 -13.98
C LEU A 218 1.35 2.63 -15.46
N LEU A 219 0.20 3.25 -15.76
CA LEU A 219 -0.22 3.58 -17.12
C LEU A 219 0.76 4.57 -17.77
N ALA A 220 1.15 5.61 -17.07
CA ALA A 220 2.11 6.61 -17.54
C ALA A 220 3.50 5.98 -17.80
N ALA A 221 3.90 5.00 -16.98
CA ALA A 221 5.14 4.23 -17.21
C ALA A 221 5.06 3.25 -18.38
N GLY A 222 3.88 3.08 -19.00
CA GLY A 222 3.66 2.24 -20.18
C GLY A 222 3.20 0.81 -19.88
N VAL A 223 2.79 0.51 -18.65
CA VAL A 223 2.17 -0.79 -18.30
C VAL A 223 0.77 -0.86 -18.90
N PRO A 224 0.42 -1.90 -19.68
CA PRO A 224 -0.89 -1.98 -20.31
C PRO A 224 -2.03 -2.03 -19.27
N ALA A 225 -3.12 -1.31 -19.51
CA ALA A 225 -4.27 -1.26 -18.59
C ALA A 225 -4.82 -2.65 -18.24
N LYS A 226 -4.87 -3.58 -19.22
CA LYS A 226 -5.31 -4.96 -19.03
C LYS A 226 -4.35 -5.83 -18.18
N SER A 227 -3.15 -5.34 -17.92
CA SER A 227 -2.13 -6.00 -17.11
C SER A 227 -2.04 -5.42 -15.69
N ILE A 228 -2.94 -4.51 -15.33
CA ILE A 228 -3.00 -3.89 -14.00
C ILE A 228 -4.27 -4.36 -13.31
N GLU A 229 -4.10 -5.13 -12.25
CA GLU A 229 -5.19 -5.60 -11.38
C GLU A 229 -5.11 -4.91 -10.03
N ALA A 230 -6.24 -4.54 -9.46
CA ALA A 230 -6.31 -3.93 -8.13
C ALA A 230 -7.29 -4.69 -7.24
N SER A 231 -6.90 -4.90 -5.98
CA SER A 231 -7.76 -5.50 -4.98
C SER A 231 -8.96 -4.59 -4.68
N PRO A 232 -10.20 -5.11 -4.63
CA PRO A 232 -11.36 -4.34 -4.23
C PRO A 232 -11.47 -4.15 -2.71
N LEU A 233 -10.55 -4.72 -1.93
CA LEU A 233 -10.61 -4.76 -0.48
C LEU A 233 -9.99 -3.52 0.16
N CYS A 234 -10.84 -2.70 0.79
CA CYS A 234 -10.39 -1.57 1.62
C CYS A 234 -10.07 -2.04 3.04
N THR A 235 -8.85 -1.78 3.51
CA THR A 235 -8.37 -2.18 4.85
C THR A 235 -9.23 -1.59 5.98
N ASN A 236 -9.65 -0.34 5.85
CA ASN A 236 -10.47 0.34 6.85
C ASN A 236 -11.90 -0.23 6.96
N ARG A 237 -12.44 -0.79 5.86
CA ARG A 237 -13.79 -1.40 5.85
C ARG A 237 -13.79 -2.89 6.18
N ARG A 238 -12.65 -3.55 6.00
CA ARG A 238 -12.52 -4.99 6.17
C ARG A 238 -11.52 -5.33 7.27
N THR A 239 -11.71 -4.71 8.43
CA THR A 239 -10.91 -4.98 9.64
C THR A 239 -11.11 -6.39 10.19
N ASP A 240 -12.13 -7.10 9.73
CA ASP A 240 -12.32 -8.53 9.94
C ASP A 240 -11.27 -9.40 9.23
N LEU A 241 -10.74 -8.92 8.10
CA LEU A 241 -9.76 -9.64 7.27
C LEU A 241 -8.39 -8.98 7.20
N LEU A 242 -8.29 -7.68 7.45
CA LEU A 242 -7.12 -6.87 7.17
C LEU A 242 -6.77 -5.96 8.35
N PHE A 243 -5.49 -5.76 8.60
CA PHE A 243 -5.02 -4.75 9.54
C PHE A 243 -5.17 -3.34 8.94
N SER A 244 -5.65 -2.40 9.76
CA SER A 244 -5.77 -0.99 9.36
C SER A 244 -5.24 -0.06 10.44
N TYR A 245 -4.17 0.67 10.12
CA TYR A 245 -3.60 1.68 11.01
C TYR A 245 -4.60 2.81 11.33
N ARG A 246 -5.39 3.20 10.33
CA ARG A 246 -6.41 4.24 10.45
C ARG A 246 -7.57 3.80 11.32
N ALA A 247 -8.16 2.63 11.05
CA ALA A 247 -9.30 2.11 11.79
C ALA A 247 -8.94 1.76 13.24
N GLU A 248 -7.76 1.21 13.46
CA GLU A 248 -7.29 0.74 14.77
C GLU A 248 -6.44 1.79 15.51
N LYS A 249 -6.50 3.05 15.06
CA LYS A 249 -5.89 4.22 15.72
C LYS A 249 -4.40 4.03 16.06
N GLY A 250 -3.66 3.40 15.14
CA GLY A 250 -2.22 3.19 15.26
C GLY A 250 -1.79 1.93 16.00
N LYS A 251 -2.65 1.26 16.75
CA LYS A 251 -2.35 0.00 17.43
C LYS A 251 -2.83 -1.19 16.60
N THR A 252 -2.01 -1.65 15.69
CA THR A 252 -2.36 -2.69 14.71
C THR A 252 -1.15 -3.50 14.27
N GLY A 253 -1.41 -4.73 13.80
CA GLY A 253 -0.40 -5.58 13.16
C GLY A 253 -0.01 -5.08 11.77
N ARG A 254 0.78 -5.90 11.07
CA ARG A 254 1.18 -5.63 9.68
C ARG A 254 0.90 -6.85 8.82
N MET A 255 0.33 -6.58 7.64
CA MET A 255 0.28 -7.53 6.53
C MET A 255 1.56 -7.46 5.71
N MET A 256 1.74 -8.40 4.78
CA MET A 256 2.80 -8.37 3.78
C MET A 256 2.23 -8.56 2.37
N GLY A 257 2.77 -7.78 1.42
CA GLY A 257 2.80 -8.15 0.02
C GLY A 257 4.14 -8.79 -0.29
N ALA A 258 4.14 -9.97 -0.90
CA ALA A 258 5.36 -10.71 -1.17
C ALA A 258 5.40 -11.29 -2.59
N VAL A 259 6.59 -11.34 -3.18
CA VAL A 259 6.83 -11.89 -4.51
C VAL A 259 8.21 -12.54 -4.60
N GLY A 260 8.30 -13.62 -5.37
CA GLY A 260 9.55 -14.33 -5.61
C GLY A 260 9.52 -15.14 -6.90
N ILE A 261 10.70 -15.54 -7.36
CA ILE A 261 10.91 -16.32 -8.59
C ILE A 261 11.23 -17.75 -8.21
N ARG A 262 10.47 -18.71 -8.74
CA ARG A 262 10.84 -20.14 -8.62
C ARG A 262 12.03 -20.46 -9.50
N GLY A 263 12.90 -21.37 -9.04
CA GLY A 263 13.99 -21.91 -9.83
C GLY A 263 13.54 -22.64 -11.09
#